data_ef7962394d12b14aaf1777da8d37bf25
#
_entry.id   ef7962394d12b14aaf1777da8d37bf25
#
_cell.length_a   1.000
_cell.length_b   1.000
_cell.length_c   1.000
_cell.angle_alpha   90.00
_cell.angle_beta   90.00
_cell.angle_gamma   90.00
#
_symmetry.space_group_name_H-M   'P 1'
#
loop_
_entity.id
_entity.type
_entity.pdbx_description
1 polymer ?
#
loop_
_entity_poly.entity_id
_entity_poly.type
_entity_poly.pdbx_seq_one_letter_code
_entity_poly.pdbx_strand_id
1 'polypeptide(L)'
;MMKPILIFSLLIGVTFFCTAQIPNFTATVSSDTVNLSSVFEVVFTIEGEHSRNFQQPEFLSFDMIYNNQSVQMNITNGESKRTVSHTFGLKAKEEGYFVIEKATVEIKEIDYSTDLIKITVDENYTPKVLPKDKMDFWNPFENFPKQEEIKPKAKKKQKIYKI
;
A
#
# COMPACT_ATOMS: atom_id res chain seq x y z
N MET A 1 -25.94 -53.75 -43.31
CA MET A 1 -24.61 -53.45 -42.77
C MET A 1 -24.63 -51.98 -42.39
N MET A 2 -24.87 -51.68 -41.10
CA MET A 2 -24.88 -50.32 -40.55
C MET A 2 -23.48 -49.98 -40.05
N LYS A 3 -22.85 -48.94 -40.59
CA LYS A 3 -21.56 -48.43 -40.13
C LYS A 3 -21.79 -47.60 -38.85
N PRO A 4 -21.09 -47.83 -37.73
CA PRO A 4 -21.19 -46.95 -36.57
C PRO A 4 -20.43 -45.66 -36.87
N ILE A 5 -21.16 -44.56 -36.85
CA ILE A 5 -20.59 -43.19 -36.88
C ILE A 5 -20.01 -42.96 -35.49
N LEU A 6 -18.70 -42.99 -35.39
CA LEU A 6 -17.92 -42.58 -34.22
C LEU A 6 -18.07 -41.05 -34.06
N ILE A 7 -18.99 -40.63 -33.22
CA ILE A 7 -19.07 -39.23 -32.76
C ILE A 7 -17.92 -39.03 -31.78
N PHE A 8 -16.77 -38.58 -32.30
CA PHE A 8 -15.66 -38.14 -31.50
C PHE A 8 -16.07 -36.73 -30.94
N SER A 9 -16.70 -36.75 -29.78
CA SER A 9 -16.98 -35.53 -29.02
C SER A 9 -15.65 -34.96 -28.57
N LEU A 10 -15.18 -33.95 -29.31
CA LEU A 10 -14.06 -33.10 -28.93
C LEU A 10 -14.49 -32.28 -27.70
N LEU A 11 -14.24 -32.82 -26.53
CA LEU A 11 -14.38 -32.11 -25.26
C LEU A 11 -13.30 -31.04 -25.20
N ILE A 12 -13.60 -29.86 -25.74
CA ILE A 12 -12.74 -28.68 -25.62
C ILE A 12 -12.79 -28.29 -24.13
N GLY A 13 -11.82 -28.78 -23.37
CA GLY A 13 -11.56 -28.36 -22.02
C GLY A 13 -11.15 -26.89 -22.07
N VAL A 14 -12.08 -25.98 -21.82
CA VAL A 14 -11.78 -24.58 -21.54
C VAL A 14 -11.08 -24.55 -20.18
N THR A 15 -9.77 -24.60 -20.18
CA THR A 15 -8.96 -24.35 -18.99
C THR A 15 -9.10 -22.86 -18.68
N PHE A 16 -9.97 -22.52 -17.73
CA PHE A 16 -9.96 -21.21 -17.12
C PHE A 16 -8.61 -21.07 -16.41
N PHE A 17 -7.69 -20.31 -17.02
CA PHE A 17 -6.53 -19.81 -16.31
C PHE A 17 -7.04 -18.81 -15.27
N CYS A 18 -7.34 -19.31 -14.08
CA CYS A 18 -7.51 -18.47 -12.92
C CYS A 18 -6.15 -17.84 -12.62
N THR A 19 -5.92 -16.61 -13.04
CA THR A 19 -4.77 -15.82 -12.61
C THR A 19 -4.96 -15.53 -11.14
N ALA A 20 -4.51 -16.43 -10.28
CA ALA A 20 -4.45 -16.16 -8.86
C ALA A 20 -3.49 -14.97 -8.69
N GLN A 21 -4.02 -13.83 -8.26
CA GLN A 21 -3.17 -12.70 -7.86
C GLN A 21 -2.31 -13.19 -6.70
N ILE A 22 -1.00 -13.23 -6.92
CA ILE A 22 -0.04 -13.56 -5.87
C ILE A 22 -0.10 -12.38 -4.89
N PRO A 23 -0.48 -12.61 -3.63
CA PRO A 23 -0.48 -11.56 -2.65
C PRO A 23 0.95 -11.04 -2.48
N ASN A 24 1.09 -9.72 -2.41
CA ASN A 24 2.38 -9.08 -2.23
C ASN A 24 2.45 -8.49 -0.82
N PHE A 25 3.46 -8.90 -0.06
CA PHE A 25 3.73 -8.37 1.27
C PHE A 25 5.17 -7.89 1.34
N THR A 26 5.35 -6.58 1.42
CA THR A 26 6.66 -5.93 1.35
C THR A 26 6.87 -4.99 2.52
N ALA A 27 8.14 -4.81 2.88
CA ALA A 27 8.59 -3.80 3.82
C ALA A 27 9.55 -2.85 3.09
N THR A 28 9.37 -1.56 3.31
CA THR A 28 10.23 -0.50 2.76
C THR A 28 10.61 0.47 3.86
N VAL A 29 11.72 1.15 3.67
CA VAL A 29 12.21 2.17 4.60
C VAL A 29 12.49 3.46 3.83
N SER A 30 12.24 4.61 4.45
CA SER A 30 12.49 5.92 3.84
C SER A 30 13.98 6.19 3.59
N SER A 31 14.86 5.61 4.42
CA SER A 31 16.32 5.62 4.27
C SER A 31 16.93 4.43 5.03
N ASP A 32 17.93 3.78 4.46
CA ASP A 32 18.72 2.73 5.10
C ASP A 32 19.84 3.28 6.00
N THR A 33 20.15 4.56 5.83
CA THR A 33 21.09 5.30 6.68
C THR A 33 20.40 6.52 7.25
N VAL A 34 20.43 6.67 8.57
CA VAL A 34 19.69 7.69 9.29
C VAL A 34 20.56 8.37 10.33
N ASN A 35 20.20 9.60 10.68
CA ASN A 35 20.83 10.32 11.78
C ASN A 35 20.13 9.96 13.10
N LEU A 36 20.89 9.90 14.19
CA LEU A 36 20.40 9.59 15.52
C LEU A 36 19.25 10.51 15.99
N SER A 37 19.25 11.77 15.55
CA SER A 37 18.22 12.75 15.92
C SER A 37 16.98 12.73 15.01
N SER A 38 17.05 12.06 13.85
CA SER A 38 15.99 12.06 12.85
C SER A 38 14.97 10.96 13.07
N VAL A 39 13.75 11.20 12.58
CA VAL A 39 12.72 10.18 12.47
C VAL A 39 12.72 9.66 11.03
N PHE A 40 12.69 8.35 10.87
CA PHE A 40 12.56 7.68 9.58
C PHE A 40 11.31 6.79 9.56
N GLU A 41 10.82 6.48 8.39
CA GLU A 41 9.61 5.68 8.23
C GLU A 41 9.92 4.26 7.77
N VAL A 42 9.23 3.31 8.37
CA VAL A 42 9.14 1.93 7.90
C VAL A 42 7.69 1.66 7.49
N VAL A 43 7.50 1.20 6.27
CA VAL A 43 6.17 0.95 5.71
C VAL A 43 6.05 -0.51 5.32
N PHE A 44 5.09 -1.20 5.92
CA PHE A 44 4.68 -2.55 5.54
C PHE A 44 3.45 -2.45 4.65
N THR A 45 3.57 -2.93 3.42
CA THR A 45 2.49 -2.87 2.43
C THR A 45 1.99 -4.27 2.12
N ILE A 46 0.69 -4.47 2.32
CA ILE A 46 -0.02 -5.72 2.06
C ILE A 46 -0.95 -5.49 0.87
N GLU A 47 -0.70 -6.16 -0.24
CA GLU A 47 -1.57 -6.16 -1.40
C GLU A 47 -2.30 -7.50 -1.48
N GLY A 48 -3.62 -7.45 -1.47
CA GLY A 48 -4.46 -8.64 -1.55
C GLY A 48 -5.72 -8.52 -0.74
N GLU A 49 -6.66 -9.39 -1.03
CA GLU A 49 -7.91 -9.50 -0.29
C GLU A 49 -7.72 -10.38 0.96
N HIS A 50 -8.54 -10.14 1.99
CA HIS A 50 -8.62 -10.97 3.18
C HIS A 50 -7.30 -11.13 3.96
N SER A 51 -6.55 -10.03 4.12
CA SER A 51 -5.42 -10.00 5.05
C SER A 51 -5.90 -9.91 6.50
N ARG A 52 -5.34 -10.74 7.37
CA ARG A 52 -5.62 -10.80 8.82
C ARG A 52 -4.32 -10.98 9.60
N ASN A 53 -4.39 -10.80 10.91
CA ASN A 53 -3.31 -11.14 11.83
C ASN A 53 -1.95 -10.52 11.46
N PHE A 54 -1.96 -9.22 11.03
CA PHE A 54 -0.70 -8.51 10.82
C PHE A 54 0.03 -8.39 12.17
N GLN A 55 1.26 -8.89 12.21
CA GLN A 55 2.16 -8.77 13.35
C GLN A 55 3.37 -7.94 12.94
N GLN A 56 3.49 -6.78 13.57
CA GLN A 56 4.68 -5.93 13.41
C GLN A 56 5.87 -6.55 14.13
N PRO A 57 7.11 -6.31 13.66
CA PRO A 57 8.30 -6.70 14.40
C PRO A 57 8.48 -5.87 15.67
N GLU A 58 9.26 -6.37 16.59
CA GLU A 58 9.72 -5.57 17.73
C GLU A 58 10.78 -4.57 17.30
N PHE A 59 10.62 -3.31 17.67
CA PHE A 59 11.59 -2.24 17.36
C PHE A 59 12.52 -1.96 18.54
N LEU A 60 13.26 -2.96 19.03
CA LEU A 60 14.04 -2.89 20.26
C LEU A 60 15.05 -1.74 20.29
N SER A 61 15.73 -1.48 19.16
CA SER A 61 16.74 -0.43 19.04
C SER A 61 16.19 0.92 18.62
N PHE A 62 14.86 1.02 18.50
CA PHE A 62 14.19 2.22 18.01
C PHE A 62 13.05 2.61 18.94
N ASP A 63 12.83 3.90 19.09
CA ASP A 63 11.63 4.44 19.71
C ASP A 63 10.56 4.66 18.63
N MET A 64 9.38 4.11 18.84
CA MET A 64 8.24 4.37 17.97
C MET A 64 7.64 5.74 18.29
N ILE A 65 7.73 6.67 17.36
CA ILE A 65 7.23 8.04 17.51
C ILE A 65 5.76 8.13 17.12
N TYR A 66 5.39 7.44 16.04
CA TYR A 66 4.00 7.32 15.60
C TYR A 66 3.77 6.05 14.80
N ASN A 67 2.53 5.65 14.71
CA ASN A 67 2.08 4.63 13.77
C ASN A 67 0.83 5.13 13.04
N ASN A 68 0.67 4.70 11.81
CA ASN A 68 -0.50 5.01 10.98
C ASN A 68 -0.86 3.80 10.13
N GLN A 69 -2.15 3.61 9.90
CA GLN A 69 -2.65 2.59 8.97
C GLN A 69 -3.50 3.27 7.90
N SER A 70 -3.23 2.94 6.66
CA SER A 70 -4.06 3.35 5.53
C SER A 70 -4.61 2.15 4.79
N VAL A 71 -5.82 2.27 4.28
CA VAL A 71 -6.46 1.24 3.45
C VAL A 71 -6.89 1.90 2.15
N GLN A 72 -6.37 1.41 1.04
CA GLN A 72 -6.74 1.86 -0.29
C GLN A 72 -7.45 0.72 -1.03
N MET A 73 -8.55 1.03 -1.68
CA MET A 73 -9.25 0.10 -2.56
C MET A 73 -9.35 0.72 -3.95
N ASN A 74 -8.85 0.00 -4.94
CA ASN A 74 -8.91 0.41 -6.33
C ASN A 74 -9.75 -0.60 -7.11
N ILE A 75 -10.74 -0.12 -7.87
CA ILE A 75 -11.60 -0.95 -8.71
C ILE A 75 -11.35 -0.56 -10.17
N THR A 76 -10.81 -1.49 -10.94
CA THR A 76 -10.52 -1.29 -12.36
C THR A 76 -11.09 -2.46 -13.15
N ASN A 77 -11.94 -2.17 -14.14
CA ASN A 77 -12.56 -3.20 -15.00
C ASN A 77 -13.33 -4.30 -14.24
N GLY A 78 -13.92 -3.96 -13.08
CA GLY A 78 -14.65 -4.92 -12.24
C GLY A 78 -13.76 -5.76 -11.30
N GLU A 79 -12.45 -5.61 -11.37
CA GLU A 79 -11.52 -6.21 -10.41
C GLU A 79 -11.22 -5.22 -9.27
N SER A 80 -11.32 -5.69 -8.02
CA SER A 80 -10.97 -4.90 -6.85
C SER A 80 -9.57 -5.27 -6.36
N LYS A 81 -8.72 -4.27 -6.16
CA LYS A 81 -7.41 -4.42 -5.52
C LYS A 81 -7.42 -3.65 -4.20
N ARG A 82 -7.20 -4.36 -3.10
CA ARG A 82 -7.06 -3.77 -1.77
C ARG A 82 -5.59 -3.70 -1.40
N THR A 83 -5.16 -2.53 -0.92
CA THR A 83 -3.82 -2.31 -0.37
C THR A 83 -3.97 -1.78 1.05
N VAL A 84 -3.29 -2.41 2.00
CA VAL A 84 -3.21 -1.96 3.39
C VAL A 84 -1.76 -1.60 3.67
N SER A 85 -1.51 -0.39 4.16
CA SER A 85 -0.18 0.06 4.54
C SER A 85 -0.14 0.41 6.02
N HIS A 86 0.83 -0.16 6.72
CA HIS A 86 1.17 0.17 8.11
C HIS A 86 2.47 0.96 8.10
N THR A 87 2.41 2.21 8.51
CA THR A 87 3.57 3.13 8.56
C THR A 87 3.98 3.36 10.00
N PHE A 88 5.24 3.15 10.30
CA PHE A 88 5.85 3.38 11.61
C PHE A 88 6.93 4.44 11.50
N GLY A 89 6.77 5.55 12.22
CA GLY A 89 7.81 6.55 12.39
C GLY A 89 8.72 6.16 13.55
N LEU A 90 9.98 5.88 13.24
CA LEU A 90 10.95 5.36 14.19
C LEU A 90 12.10 6.35 14.38
N LYS A 91 12.65 6.39 15.60
CA LYS A 91 13.85 7.14 15.95
C LYS A 91 14.85 6.19 16.61
N ALA A 92 16.11 6.24 16.17
CA ALA A 92 17.15 5.39 16.73
C ALA A 92 17.51 5.83 18.17
N LYS A 93 17.81 4.84 19.04
CA LYS A 93 18.25 5.06 20.42
C LYS A 93 19.75 5.28 20.53
N GLU A 94 20.52 4.67 19.65
CA GLU A 94 21.99 4.70 19.64
C GLU A 94 22.54 4.56 18.22
N GLU A 95 23.82 4.88 18.05
CA GLU A 95 24.54 4.69 16.79
C GLU A 95 24.90 3.21 16.57
N GLY A 96 24.99 2.82 15.31
CA GLY A 96 25.40 1.47 14.95
C GLY A 96 24.66 0.87 13.77
N TYR A 97 24.76 -0.45 13.67
CA TYR A 97 24.11 -1.25 12.65
C TYR A 97 23.00 -2.07 13.29
N PHE A 98 21.79 -1.86 12.80
CA PHE A 98 20.60 -2.51 13.35
C PHE A 98 19.84 -3.26 12.28
N VAL A 99 19.04 -4.21 12.71
CA VAL A 99 18.14 -4.97 11.84
C VAL A 99 16.74 -4.82 12.40
N ILE A 100 15.82 -4.48 11.51
CA ILE A 100 14.39 -4.59 11.78
C ILE A 100 13.97 -5.98 11.30
N GLU A 101 13.41 -6.75 12.20
CA GLU A 101 12.98 -8.12 11.95
C GLU A 101 11.80 -8.18 10.98
N LYS A 102 11.47 -9.38 10.56
CA LYS A 102 10.37 -9.64 9.63
C LYS A 102 9.03 -9.32 10.28
N ALA A 103 8.16 -8.66 9.54
CA ALA A 103 6.73 -8.64 9.85
C ALA A 103 6.06 -9.89 9.28
N THR A 104 4.94 -10.29 9.86
CA THR A 104 4.13 -11.41 9.35
C THR A 104 2.70 -11.00 9.15
N VAL A 105 2.02 -11.65 8.21
CA VAL A 105 0.60 -11.46 7.93
C VAL A 105 0.00 -12.73 7.36
N GLU A 106 -1.23 -13.02 7.72
CA GLU A 106 -2.02 -14.10 7.15
C GLU A 106 -2.86 -13.56 5.98
N ILE A 107 -2.70 -14.13 4.79
CA ILE A 107 -3.50 -13.81 3.59
C ILE A 107 -4.09 -15.11 3.05
N LYS A 108 -5.43 -15.20 3.01
CA LYS A 108 -6.14 -16.42 2.56
C LYS A 108 -5.65 -17.69 3.28
N GLU A 109 -5.49 -17.60 4.60
CA GLU A 109 -5.06 -18.73 5.46
C GLU A 109 -3.62 -19.19 5.22
N ILE A 110 -2.81 -18.39 4.55
CA ILE A 110 -1.38 -18.63 4.32
C ILE A 110 -0.58 -17.52 4.97
N ASP A 111 0.46 -17.89 5.72
CA ASP A 111 1.36 -16.95 6.37
C ASP A 111 2.41 -16.43 5.39
N TYR A 112 2.53 -15.11 5.35
CA TYR A 112 3.55 -14.38 4.60
C TYR A 112 4.44 -13.60 5.54
N SER A 113 5.70 -13.44 5.17
CA SER A 113 6.66 -12.61 5.91
C SER A 113 7.43 -11.68 4.97
N THR A 114 7.82 -10.53 5.49
CA THR A 114 8.69 -9.59 4.77
C THR A 114 10.16 -10.02 4.86
N ASP A 115 11.00 -9.36 4.09
CA ASP A 115 12.45 -9.41 4.31
C ASP A 115 12.86 -8.61 5.55
N LEU A 116 14.09 -8.86 6.02
CA LEU A 116 14.76 -8.07 7.04
C LEU A 116 15.16 -6.70 6.47
N ILE A 117 15.10 -5.66 7.28
CA ILE A 117 15.58 -4.33 6.90
C ILE A 117 16.83 -4.01 7.72
N LYS A 118 17.92 -3.66 7.03
CA LYS A 118 19.16 -3.22 7.68
C LYS A 118 19.17 -1.70 7.76
N ILE A 119 19.46 -1.16 8.93
CA ILE A 119 19.54 0.28 9.19
C ILE A 119 20.93 0.61 9.76
N THR A 120 21.56 1.60 9.15
CA THR A 120 22.79 2.21 9.67
C THR A 120 22.44 3.53 10.34
N VAL A 121 22.84 3.69 11.60
CA VAL A 121 22.65 4.93 12.36
C VAL A 121 24.01 5.61 12.54
N ASP A 122 24.15 6.82 12.00
CA ASP A 122 25.37 7.62 12.05
C ASP A 122 25.02 9.05 12.47
N GLU A 123 25.56 9.53 13.59
CA GLU A 123 25.31 10.88 14.10
C GLU A 123 25.71 11.97 13.10
N ASN A 124 26.75 11.71 12.31
CA ASN A 124 27.26 12.66 11.32
C ASN A 124 26.51 12.58 9.97
N TYR A 125 25.61 11.63 9.81
CA TYR A 125 24.83 11.49 8.57
C TYR A 125 23.90 12.68 8.39
N THR A 126 24.06 13.38 7.29
CA THR A 126 23.15 14.43 6.86
C THR A 126 22.29 13.90 5.70
N PRO A 127 20.98 13.71 5.89
CA PRO A 127 20.11 13.26 4.81
C PRO A 127 20.24 14.19 3.62
N LYS A 128 20.50 13.64 2.45
CA LYS A 128 20.46 14.40 1.21
C LYS A 128 19.00 14.78 0.99
N VAL A 129 18.67 16.04 1.21
CA VAL A 129 17.35 16.59 0.91
C VAL A 129 17.13 16.40 -0.58
N LEU A 130 16.30 15.45 -0.97
CA LEU A 130 15.85 15.34 -2.35
C LEU A 130 15.02 16.58 -2.66
N PRO A 131 15.21 17.22 -3.83
CA PRO A 131 14.34 18.32 -4.24
C PRO A 131 12.88 17.91 -4.15
N LYS A 132 12.04 18.81 -3.66
CA LYS A 132 10.60 18.57 -3.46
C LYS A 132 9.88 17.98 -4.70
N ASP A 133 10.40 18.28 -5.87
CA ASP A 133 9.89 17.82 -7.17
C ASP A 133 9.96 16.28 -7.36
N LYS A 134 10.68 15.55 -6.48
CA LYS A 134 10.72 14.08 -6.46
C LYS A 134 9.96 13.47 -5.28
N MET A 135 9.45 14.28 -4.36
CA MET A 135 8.58 13.83 -3.28
C MET A 135 7.11 13.65 -3.72
N ASP A 136 6.75 14.11 -4.92
CA ASP A 136 5.39 13.97 -5.46
C ASP A 136 4.98 12.51 -5.75
N PHE A 137 5.91 11.58 -5.59
CA PHE A 137 5.62 10.14 -5.78
C PHE A 137 4.73 9.54 -4.68
N TRP A 138 4.51 10.27 -3.58
CA TRP A 138 3.75 9.75 -2.42
C TRP A 138 2.59 10.63 -1.98
N ASN A 139 2.04 11.44 -2.87
CA ASN A 139 0.78 12.12 -2.57
C ASN A 139 -0.38 11.27 -3.14
N PRO A 140 -1.01 10.37 -2.36
CA PRO A 140 -2.12 9.57 -2.85
C PRO A 140 -3.35 10.44 -3.18
N PHE A 141 -3.30 11.74 -2.88
CA PHE A 141 -4.40 12.68 -3.06
C PHE A 141 -4.25 13.59 -4.29
N GLU A 142 -3.11 13.58 -5.00
CA GLU A 142 -2.92 14.44 -6.17
C GLU A 142 -3.69 14.00 -7.42
N ASN A 143 -4.12 12.75 -7.47
CA ASN A 143 -4.88 12.19 -8.59
C ASN A 143 -6.41 12.25 -8.41
N PHE A 144 -6.92 12.94 -7.41
CA PHE A 144 -8.34 13.26 -7.41
C PHE A 144 -8.60 14.35 -8.45
N PRO A 145 -9.50 14.12 -9.44
CA PRO A 145 -9.92 15.19 -10.33
C PRO A 145 -10.42 16.35 -9.46
N LYS A 146 -9.81 17.54 -9.63
CA LYS A 146 -10.28 18.74 -8.95
C LYS A 146 -11.78 18.83 -9.20
N GLN A 147 -12.57 18.71 -8.13
CA GLN A 147 -13.99 18.98 -8.23
C GLN A 147 -14.12 20.41 -8.78
N GLU A 148 -14.70 20.52 -9.98
CA GLU A 148 -15.06 21.83 -10.51
C GLU A 148 -15.92 22.52 -9.46
N GLU A 149 -15.46 23.67 -9.00
CA GLU A 149 -16.18 24.52 -8.07
C GLU A 149 -17.54 24.82 -8.67
N ILE A 150 -18.59 24.18 -8.15
CA ILE A 150 -19.96 24.43 -8.59
C ILE A 150 -20.27 25.86 -8.20
N LYS A 151 -20.06 26.81 -9.13
CA LYS A 151 -20.47 28.20 -8.94
C LYS A 151 -21.96 28.23 -8.60
N PRO A 152 -22.36 28.81 -7.45
CA PRO A 152 -23.77 28.86 -7.08
C PRO A 152 -24.55 29.60 -8.16
N LYS A 153 -25.54 28.94 -8.75
CA LYS A 153 -26.45 29.58 -9.72
C LYS A 153 -27.14 30.76 -9.03
N ALA A 154 -26.96 31.96 -9.59
CA ALA A 154 -27.61 33.16 -9.12
C ALA A 154 -29.13 32.93 -8.99
N LYS A 155 -29.66 33.15 -7.78
CA LYS A 155 -31.08 33.07 -7.51
C LYS A 155 -31.82 34.13 -8.38
N LYS A 156 -32.68 33.70 -9.28
CA LYS A 156 -33.56 34.61 -10.02
C LYS A 156 -34.44 35.35 -9.02
N LYS A 157 -34.41 36.70 -9.04
CA LYS A 157 -35.31 37.54 -8.25
C LYS A 157 -36.73 37.24 -8.62
N GLN A 158 -37.53 36.75 -7.70
CA GLN A 158 -38.98 36.67 -7.88
C GLN A 158 -39.58 38.05 -7.89
N LYS A 159 -40.31 38.40 -8.95
CA LYS A 159 -41.13 39.61 -9.01
C LYS A 159 -42.35 39.41 -8.12
N ILE A 160 -42.40 40.20 -7.03
CA ILE A 160 -43.59 40.28 -6.16
C ILE A 160 -44.56 41.23 -6.85
N TYR A 161 -45.68 40.74 -7.32
CA TYR A 161 -46.80 41.55 -7.75
C TYR A 161 -47.63 41.91 -6.50
N LYS A 162 -47.74 43.20 -6.17
CA LYS A 162 -48.69 43.69 -5.17
C LYS A 162 -50.05 43.84 -5.88
N ILE A 163 -51.07 43.26 -5.28
CA ILE A 163 -52.50 43.49 -5.60
C ILE A 163 -52.97 44.71 -4.83
#